data_47e79820d9c6179079af7caa5cebb5c9
#
_entry.id   47e79820d9c6179079af7caa5cebb5c9
#
_cell.length_a   1.000
_cell.length_b   1.000
_cell.length_c   1.000
_cell.angle_alpha   90.00
_cell.angle_beta   90.00
_cell.angle_gamma   90.00
#
_symmetry.space_group_name_H-M   'P 1'
#
loop_
_entity.id
_entity.type
_entity.pdbx_description
1 polymer ?
#
loop_
_entity_poly.entity_id
_entity_poly.type
_entity_poly.pdbx_seq_one_letter_code
_entity_poly.pdbx_strand_id
1 'polypeptide(L)'
;MRNVSMNIEEMKKRQEKIRNFSIIAHIDHGKSTLADRILEQTHTVTSREMQNQLLDSMDLERERGITIKLNAVELNYTAKDGETYIFHLIDTPGHVDFTYEVSRSLAACEGAVLVVDAAQGIEAQTLANVYLALDNDLEILPVINKIDLPAADPERVRTEIEDVIGIDASEAVLASAKAGIGIEDILEQIVEYVPAPAGDIEAPLKALIFDSVYDSYRGVVLNVRIMDGMVKPGDKIKMMSNGKTFDVTEVGVFSPKAIQRDALMVGDVGYITAAIKTVKDTQVGDTVTLANNPAEEALAGYRQMNPMVYCGLYPIDTSRYNDLREALEKLQLNDAALQFEPETSQALGFGFRCGFLGLLHMDVVQERLEREFNLELITTAPSVIYHVNKTDGSMVVVDNPAEFPEPVTIENVQEPYVKAQIMVPNDYVGAVMELSQRKRGDFVTMDYLDDYRVNVVYEIPLSEIVFDFFDKLKSSTKGYASLDYEMSGYRTSKLVKMDILLNTEKVDALSFIVHRDFAYERGKAIVEKLKKLIPRQQFEVPIQAAIGQKIVARSDIKALRKNVLAKCYGGDVSRKRKLLEKQKEGKKRMKQIGSVEVPQEAFMAVLKMDEDEPKK
;
A
#
# COMPACT_ATOMS: atom_id res chain seq x y z
N MET A 1 -23.47 35.73 -20.20
CA MET A 1 -23.38 34.31 -19.97
C MET A 1 -24.73 33.70 -20.25
N ARG A 2 -24.90 32.99 -21.36
CA ARG A 2 -26.19 32.39 -21.74
C ARG A 2 -26.24 31.04 -21.02
N ASN A 3 -27.15 30.90 -20.05
CA ASN A 3 -27.59 29.59 -19.58
C ASN A 3 -28.31 28.88 -20.74
N VAL A 4 -27.59 28.12 -21.51
CA VAL A 4 -28.19 27.15 -22.43
C VAL A 4 -28.41 25.90 -21.56
N SER A 5 -29.63 25.76 -21.03
CA SER A 5 -30.06 24.47 -20.46
C SER A 5 -30.07 23.47 -21.61
N MET A 6 -29.12 22.53 -21.64
CA MET A 6 -29.16 21.41 -22.57
C MET A 6 -30.53 20.71 -22.46
N ASN A 7 -31.14 20.36 -23.58
CA ASN A 7 -32.35 19.57 -23.53
C ASN A 7 -32.00 18.08 -23.30
N ILE A 8 -32.97 17.26 -22.90
CA ILE A 8 -32.76 15.83 -22.58
C ILE A 8 -32.13 15.06 -23.76
N GLU A 9 -32.53 15.39 -25.01
CA GLU A 9 -31.93 14.76 -26.20
C GLU A 9 -30.45 15.10 -26.39
N GLU A 10 -30.07 16.34 -26.13
CA GLU A 10 -28.65 16.76 -26.18
C GLU A 10 -27.81 16.08 -25.09
N MET A 11 -28.40 15.91 -23.90
CA MET A 11 -27.76 15.21 -22.80
C MET A 11 -27.56 13.72 -23.11
N LYS A 12 -28.57 13.04 -23.71
CA LYS A 12 -28.44 11.63 -24.14
C LYS A 12 -27.39 11.47 -25.24
N LYS A 13 -27.34 12.37 -26.21
CA LYS A 13 -26.28 12.38 -27.24
C LYS A 13 -24.89 12.59 -26.66
N ARG A 14 -24.78 13.43 -25.62
CA ARG A 14 -23.52 13.62 -24.92
C ARG A 14 -23.11 12.34 -24.19
N GLN A 15 -24.04 11.66 -23.51
CA GLN A 15 -23.81 10.39 -22.82
C GLN A 15 -23.26 9.31 -23.77
N GLU A 16 -23.77 9.18 -24.98
CA GLU A 16 -23.32 8.23 -26.02
C GLU A 16 -21.85 8.44 -26.42
N LYS A 17 -21.31 9.66 -26.21
CA LYS A 17 -19.94 10.03 -26.54
C LYS A 17 -18.99 9.99 -25.35
N ILE A 18 -19.43 9.56 -24.19
CA ILE A 18 -18.57 9.39 -23.01
C ILE A 18 -17.90 8.01 -23.06
N ARG A 19 -16.62 7.97 -22.68
CA ARG A 19 -15.83 6.75 -22.48
C ARG A 19 -15.08 6.83 -21.15
N ASN A 20 -15.44 6.00 -20.20
CA ASN A 20 -14.79 5.93 -18.90
C ASN A 20 -13.90 4.70 -18.89
N PHE A 21 -12.63 4.90 -18.72
CA PHE A 21 -11.66 3.82 -18.72
C PHE A 21 -10.52 4.04 -17.73
N SER A 22 -9.91 2.94 -17.34
CA SER A 22 -8.71 2.91 -16.51
C SER A 22 -7.56 2.28 -17.27
N ILE A 23 -6.32 2.57 -16.86
CA ILE A 23 -5.13 1.88 -17.35
C ILE A 23 -4.68 0.91 -16.26
N ILE A 24 -4.69 -0.39 -16.57
CA ILE A 24 -4.18 -1.45 -15.70
C ILE A 24 -2.86 -1.99 -16.26
N ALA A 25 -1.88 -2.14 -15.40
CA ALA A 25 -0.55 -2.59 -15.78
C ALA A 25 0.20 -3.15 -14.56
N HIS A 26 1.19 -3.99 -14.82
CA HIS A 26 2.21 -4.29 -13.82
C HIS A 26 3.15 -3.07 -13.61
N ILE A 27 3.85 -3.05 -12.48
CA ILE A 27 4.87 -2.04 -12.18
C ILE A 27 5.90 -2.03 -13.33
N ASP A 28 6.34 -0.85 -13.73
CA ASP A 28 7.32 -0.63 -14.82
C ASP A 28 6.87 -1.03 -16.23
N HIS A 29 5.64 -1.50 -16.49
CA HIS A 29 5.14 -1.75 -17.84
C HIS A 29 4.85 -0.49 -18.65
N GLY A 30 4.93 0.69 -18.02
CA GLY A 30 4.83 1.99 -18.69
C GLY A 30 3.47 2.67 -18.59
N LYS A 31 2.66 2.35 -17.58
CA LYS A 31 1.34 2.92 -17.30
C LYS A 31 1.37 4.45 -17.27
N SER A 32 2.15 5.07 -16.38
CA SER A 32 2.20 6.53 -16.23
C SER A 32 2.75 7.21 -17.48
N THR A 33 3.69 6.57 -18.20
CA THR A 33 4.20 7.09 -19.48
C THR A 33 3.11 7.06 -20.56
N LEU A 34 2.27 6.02 -20.59
CA LEU A 34 1.14 5.95 -21.53
C LEU A 34 0.09 7.01 -21.19
N ALA A 35 -0.25 7.18 -19.92
CA ALA A 35 -1.15 8.24 -19.47
C ALA A 35 -0.68 9.64 -19.90
N ASP A 36 0.62 9.93 -19.73
CA ASP A 36 1.24 11.18 -20.19
C ASP A 36 1.07 11.37 -21.72
N ARG A 37 1.25 10.32 -22.53
CA ARG A 37 1.07 10.40 -23.98
C ARG A 37 -0.37 10.62 -24.38
N ILE A 38 -1.33 10.02 -23.67
CA ILE A 38 -2.76 10.25 -23.88
C ILE A 38 -3.09 11.72 -23.60
N LEU A 39 -2.61 12.29 -22.49
CA LEU A 39 -2.78 13.72 -22.16
C LEU A 39 -2.19 14.65 -23.23
N GLU A 40 -1.04 14.30 -23.77
CA GLU A 40 -0.38 15.06 -24.82
C GLU A 40 -1.15 14.99 -26.16
N GLN A 41 -1.57 13.78 -26.57
CA GLN A 41 -2.26 13.55 -27.84
C GLN A 41 -3.66 14.18 -27.86
N THR A 42 -4.35 14.22 -26.73
CA THR A 42 -5.64 14.89 -26.57
C THR A 42 -5.55 16.40 -26.39
N HIS A 43 -4.33 16.95 -26.41
CA HIS A 43 -4.05 18.38 -26.21
C HIS A 43 -4.65 18.95 -24.91
N THR A 44 -4.89 18.11 -23.93
CA THR A 44 -5.41 18.51 -22.62
C THR A 44 -4.40 19.35 -21.84
N VAL A 45 -3.11 19.11 -22.10
CA VAL A 45 -1.99 19.83 -21.50
C VAL A 45 -1.10 20.41 -22.59
N THR A 46 -0.69 21.68 -22.44
CA THR A 46 0.24 22.28 -23.39
C THR A 46 1.64 21.67 -23.22
N SER A 47 2.42 21.64 -24.30
CA SER A 47 3.81 21.14 -24.28
C SER A 47 4.72 21.87 -23.28
N ARG A 48 4.35 23.06 -22.81
CA ARG A 48 5.08 23.81 -21.78
C ARG A 48 4.73 23.41 -20.35
N GLU A 49 3.52 22.88 -20.15
CA GLU A 49 3.01 22.42 -18.85
C GLU A 49 3.25 20.93 -18.66
N MET A 50 3.61 20.21 -19.74
CA MET A 50 3.88 18.79 -19.70
C MET A 50 5.12 18.49 -18.85
N GLN A 51 4.96 17.65 -17.86
CA GLN A 51 6.01 17.10 -17.01
C GLN A 51 5.90 15.58 -17.05
N ASN A 52 6.98 14.88 -16.81
CA ASN A 52 6.94 13.43 -16.69
C ASN A 52 6.07 13.03 -15.49
N GLN A 53 5.21 12.03 -15.68
CA GLN A 53 4.30 11.53 -14.66
C GLN A 53 3.39 12.65 -14.12
N LEU A 54 2.71 13.34 -15.04
CA LEU A 54 1.90 14.53 -14.71
C LEU A 54 0.74 14.19 -13.77
N LEU A 55 0.16 12.99 -13.89
CA LEU A 55 -0.93 12.52 -13.02
C LEU A 55 -0.43 12.11 -11.64
N ASP A 56 0.83 11.73 -11.50
CA ASP A 56 1.45 11.42 -10.22
C ASP A 56 1.68 12.74 -9.45
N SER A 57 0.70 13.13 -8.65
CA SER A 57 0.65 14.44 -7.99
C SER A 57 1.59 14.58 -6.80
N MET A 58 2.04 13.46 -6.22
CA MET A 58 2.91 13.42 -5.06
C MET A 58 4.39 13.29 -5.49
N ASP A 59 5.29 14.00 -4.80
CA ASP A 59 6.73 13.84 -5.04
C ASP A 59 7.19 12.40 -4.79
N LEU A 60 6.56 11.74 -3.83
CA LEU A 60 6.82 10.34 -3.48
C LEU A 60 6.48 9.36 -4.61
N GLU A 61 5.40 9.61 -5.36
CA GLU A 61 5.02 8.81 -6.54
C GLU A 61 6.10 8.89 -7.61
N ARG A 62 6.58 10.11 -7.90
CA ARG A 62 7.62 10.36 -8.91
C ARG A 62 8.98 9.78 -8.51
N GLU A 63 9.35 9.89 -7.22
CA GLU A 63 10.61 9.33 -6.71
C GLU A 63 10.63 7.81 -6.77
N ARG A 64 9.52 7.16 -6.45
CA ARG A 64 9.39 5.69 -6.43
C ARG A 64 8.97 5.10 -7.78
N GLY A 65 8.52 5.93 -8.73
CA GLY A 65 8.04 5.49 -10.04
C GLY A 65 6.76 4.68 -9.99
N ILE A 66 5.93 4.87 -8.96
CA ILE A 66 4.67 4.15 -8.75
C ILE A 66 3.53 5.14 -8.51
N THR A 67 2.37 4.90 -9.07
CA THR A 67 1.14 5.61 -8.72
C THR A 67 0.65 5.07 -7.37
N ILE A 68 0.40 5.97 -6.43
CA ILE A 68 -0.09 5.66 -5.08
C ILE A 68 -1.55 6.08 -4.97
N LYS A 69 -1.87 7.29 -5.45
CA LYS A 69 -3.20 7.88 -5.35
C LYS A 69 -3.94 7.83 -6.68
N LEU A 70 -5.21 7.50 -6.59
CA LEU A 70 -6.14 7.55 -7.71
C LEU A 70 -6.30 8.99 -8.22
N ASN A 71 -6.21 9.19 -9.54
CA ASN A 71 -6.48 10.44 -10.20
C ASN A 71 -7.45 10.22 -11.36
N ALA A 72 -8.49 11.07 -11.47
CA ALA A 72 -9.44 11.04 -12.56
C ALA A 72 -9.33 12.32 -13.38
N VAL A 73 -9.26 12.21 -14.72
CA VAL A 73 -9.09 13.35 -15.62
C VAL A 73 -10.04 13.25 -16.79
N GLU A 74 -10.76 14.35 -17.07
CA GLU A 74 -11.59 14.50 -18.26
C GLU A 74 -10.73 14.99 -19.43
N LEU A 75 -10.83 14.31 -20.57
CA LEU A 75 -10.13 14.60 -21.82
C LEU A 75 -11.13 14.72 -22.96
N ASN A 76 -10.82 15.52 -23.96
CA ASN A 76 -11.62 15.59 -25.21
C ASN A 76 -10.77 15.03 -26.35
N TYR A 77 -11.31 14.03 -27.05
CA TYR A 77 -10.64 13.41 -28.19
C TYR A 77 -11.51 13.51 -29.43
N THR A 78 -10.98 14.04 -30.52
CA THR A 78 -11.64 14.06 -31.82
C THR A 78 -11.16 12.85 -32.61
N ALA A 79 -12.06 11.87 -32.80
CA ALA A 79 -11.75 10.62 -33.45
C ALA A 79 -11.71 10.73 -34.98
N LYS A 80 -11.25 9.68 -35.66
CA LYS A 80 -11.17 9.59 -37.12
C LYS A 80 -12.52 9.70 -37.80
N ASP A 81 -13.63 9.43 -37.10
CA ASP A 81 -15.01 9.65 -37.57
C ASP A 81 -15.41 11.14 -37.65
N GLY A 82 -14.57 12.04 -37.12
CA GLY A 82 -14.79 13.48 -37.07
C GLY A 82 -15.61 13.95 -35.86
N GLU A 83 -16.04 13.02 -34.98
CA GLU A 83 -16.80 13.32 -33.77
C GLU A 83 -15.89 13.53 -32.59
N THR A 84 -16.33 14.33 -31.62
CA THR A 84 -15.56 14.56 -30.38
C THR A 84 -16.16 13.73 -29.26
N TYR A 85 -15.31 12.90 -28.64
CA TYR A 85 -15.64 12.06 -27.51
C TYR A 85 -15.09 12.67 -26.22
N ILE A 86 -15.78 12.40 -25.12
CA ILE A 86 -15.38 12.80 -23.76
C ILE A 86 -14.81 11.57 -23.07
N PHE A 87 -13.54 11.59 -22.79
CA PHE A 87 -12.84 10.52 -22.09
C PHE A 87 -12.67 10.88 -20.62
N HIS A 88 -13.01 9.96 -19.74
CA HIS A 88 -12.59 10.03 -18.36
C HIS A 88 -11.54 8.95 -18.12
N LEU A 89 -10.29 9.36 -18.01
CA LEU A 89 -9.18 8.49 -17.64
C LEU A 89 -9.11 8.46 -16.12
N ILE A 90 -9.25 7.26 -15.53
CA ILE A 90 -9.06 7.02 -14.11
C ILE A 90 -7.74 6.28 -13.94
N ASP A 91 -6.70 6.98 -13.46
CA ASP A 91 -5.39 6.41 -13.23
C ASP A 91 -5.35 5.63 -11.92
N THR A 92 -4.89 4.37 -11.99
CA THR A 92 -4.92 3.42 -10.87
C THR A 92 -3.52 3.09 -10.37
N PRO A 93 -3.32 2.80 -9.08
CA PRO A 93 -2.10 2.17 -8.61
C PRO A 93 -1.82 0.82 -9.30
N GLY A 94 -0.54 0.44 -9.40
CA GLY A 94 -0.14 -0.84 -10.00
C GLY A 94 0.34 -1.89 -8.99
N HIS A 95 0.36 -1.60 -7.69
CA HIS A 95 0.94 -2.46 -6.65
C HIS A 95 -0.14 -3.23 -5.88
N VAL A 96 0.17 -4.46 -5.45
CA VAL A 96 -0.75 -5.34 -4.70
C VAL A 96 -1.31 -4.70 -3.42
N ASP A 97 -0.52 -3.91 -2.70
CA ASP A 97 -0.97 -3.22 -1.49
C ASP A 97 -2.11 -2.21 -1.76
N PHE A 98 -2.27 -1.78 -3.01
CA PHE A 98 -3.30 -0.82 -3.44
C PHE A 98 -4.42 -1.45 -4.26
N THR A 99 -4.60 -2.76 -4.18
CA THR A 99 -5.67 -3.50 -4.89
C THR A 99 -7.06 -2.92 -4.59
N TYR A 100 -7.26 -2.37 -3.40
CA TYR A 100 -8.51 -1.71 -3.01
C TYR A 100 -8.78 -0.45 -3.84
N GLU A 101 -7.76 0.38 -4.06
CA GLU A 101 -7.83 1.57 -4.91
C GLU A 101 -8.11 1.19 -6.36
N VAL A 102 -7.48 0.11 -6.85
CA VAL A 102 -7.73 -0.44 -8.18
C VAL A 102 -9.18 -0.87 -8.33
N SER A 103 -9.71 -1.66 -7.42
CA SER A 103 -11.10 -2.13 -7.46
C SER A 103 -12.10 -0.96 -7.49
N ARG A 104 -11.86 0.10 -6.72
CA ARG A 104 -12.71 1.31 -6.70
C ARG A 104 -12.68 2.06 -8.03
N SER A 105 -11.52 2.18 -8.62
CA SER A 105 -11.34 2.84 -9.90
C SER A 105 -12.06 2.11 -11.02
N LEU A 106 -11.90 0.79 -11.05
CA LEU A 106 -12.52 -0.07 -12.06
C LEU A 106 -14.05 -0.02 -11.98
N ALA A 107 -14.63 0.00 -10.79
CA ALA A 107 -16.09 0.14 -10.63
C ALA A 107 -16.66 1.47 -11.13
N ALA A 108 -15.82 2.47 -11.40
CA ALA A 108 -16.23 3.75 -12.00
C ALA A 108 -16.04 3.79 -13.53
N CYS A 109 -15.57 2.69 -14.15
CA CYS A 109 -15.24 2.57 -15.56
C CYS A 109 -16.18 1.62 -16.31
N GLU A 110 -16.18 1.72 -17.63
CA GLU A 110 -16.75 0.77 -18.57
C GLU A 110 -15.67 0.00 -19.34
N GLY A 111 -14.41 0.47 -19.32
CA GLY A 111 -13.31 -0.20 -20.00
C GLY A 111 -11.99 -0.14 -19.22
N ALA A 112 -11.08 -1.04 -19.56
CA ALA A 112 -9.73 -1.11 -19.01
C ALA A 112 -8.71 -1.31 -20.13
N VAL A 113 -7.73 -0.42 -20.22
CA VAL A 113 -6.57 -0.57 -21.12
C VAL A 113 -5.52 -1.39 -20.40
N LEU A 114 -5.33 -2.64 -20.84
CA LEU A 114 -4.36 -3.57 -20.29
C LEU A 114 -2.99 -3.38 -20.95
N VAL A 115 -2.04 -2.83 -20.22
CA VAL A 115 -0.68 -2.58 -20.74
C VAL A 115 0.26 -3.70 -20.34
N VAL A 116 0.81 -4.40 -21.33
CA VAL A 116 1.76 -5.48 -21.15
C VAL A 116 3.09 -5.12 -21.82
N ASP A 117 4.21 -5.32 -21.13
CA ASP A 117 5.55 -5.08 -21.67
C ASP A 117 5.90 -6.15 -22.72
N ALA A 118 6.31 -5.74 -23.93
CA ALA A 118 6.66 -6.62 -25.04
C ALA A 118 7.86 -7.54 -24.76
N ALA A 119 8.70 -7.22 -23.77
CA ALA A 119 9.85 -8.03 -23.38
C ALA A 119 9.55 -8.92 -22.17
N GLN A 120 8.83 -8.39 -21.17
CA GLN A 120 8.53 -9.10 -19.92
C GLN A 120 7.29 -9.99 -20.04
N GLY A 121 6.25 -9.54 -20.77
CA GLY A 121 4.97 -10.25 -20.90
C GLY A 121 4.09 -10.14 -19.66
N ILE A 122 3.26 -11.16 -19.39
CA ILE A 122 2.32 -11.17 -18.27
C ILE A 122 3.04 -11.41 -16.95
N GLU A 123 2.68 -10.65 -15.95
CA GLU A 123 3.18 -10.73 -14.57
C GLU A 123 2.02 -11.00 -13.58
N ALA A 124 2.32 -11.40 -12.33
CA ALA A 124 1.29 -11.79 -11.36
C ALA A 124 0.23 -10.69 -11.13
N GLN A 125 0.66 -9.44 -11.00
CA GLN A 125 -0.25 -8.30 -10.82
C GLN A 125 -1.09 -8.00 -12.07
N THR A 126 -0.59 -8.36 -13.26
CA THR A 126 -1.38 -8.25 -14.50
C THR A 126 -2.63 -9.10 -14.40
N LEU A 127 -2.49 -10.37 -13.99
CA LEU A 127 -3.62 -11.27 -13.81
C LEU A 127 -4.58 -10.79 -12.72
N ALA A 128 -4.08 -10.38 -11.57
CA ALA A 128 -4.91 -9.89 -10.48
C ALA A 128 -5.76 -8.69 -10.94
N ASN A 129 -5.16 -7.73 -11.63
CA ASN A 129 -5.88 -6.56 -12.15
C ASN A 129 -6.89 -6.91 -13.24
N VAL A 130 -6.57 -7.88 -14.10
CA VAL A 130 -7.50 -8.38 -15.13
C VAL A 130 -8.73 -9.03 -14.48
N TYR A 131 -8.54 -9.89 -13.47
CA TYR A 131 -9.67 -10.50 -12.76
C TYR A 131 -10.55 -9.44 -12.09
N LEU A 132 -9.96 -8.40 -11.49
CA LEU A 132 -10.74 -7.29 -10.94
C LEU A 132 -11.51 -6.53 -12.01
N ALA A 133 -10.96 -6.36 -13.22
CA ALA A 133 -11.67 -5.74 -14.35
C ALA A 133 -12.84 -6.61 -14.83
N LEU A 134 -12.63 -7.92 -14.92
CA LEU A 134 -13.68 -8.89 -15.29
C LEU A 134 -14.79 -8.97 -14.24
N ASP A 135 -14.46 -8.92 -12.95
CA ASP A 135 -15.44 -8.89 -11.85
C ASP A 135 -16.33 -7.63 -11.87
N ASN A 136 -15.88 -6.57 -12.56
CA ASN A 136 -16.65 -5.34 -12.79
C ASN A 136 -17.26 -5.26 -14.19
N ASP A 137 -17.28 -6.35 -14.96
CA ASP A 137 -17.85 -6.43 -16.32
C ASP A 137 -17.25 -5.41 -17.31
N LEU A 138 -15.94 -5.09 -17.18
CA LEU A 138 -15.27 -4.12 -18.03
C LEU A 138 -14.81 -4.74 -19.35
N GLU A 139 -14.90 -3.94 -20.43
CA GLU A 139 -14.25 -4.25 -21.69
C GLU A 139 -12.72 -4.07 -21.54
N ILE A 140 -11.94 -5.10 -21.86
CA ILE A 140 -10.49 -5.09 -21.69
C ILE A 140 -9.80 -4.96 -23.04
N LEU A 141 -9.03 -3.86 -23.21
CA LEU A 141 -8.28 -3.57 -24.41
C LEU A 141 -6.80 -3.87 -24.22
N PRO A 142 -6.25 -4.95 -24.81
CA PRO A 142 -4.83 -5.28 -24.66
C PRO A 142 -3.95 -4.34 -25.50
N VAL A 143 -2.89 -3.82 -24.85
CA VAL A 143 -1.85 -2.99 -25.46
C VAL A 143 -0.49 -3.58 -25.14
N ILE A 144 0.29 -3.93 -26.17
CA ILE A 144 1.64 -4.46 -26.04
C ILE A 144 2.62 -3.28 -26.17
N ASN A 145 3.15 -2.84 -25.03
CA ASN A 145 3.99 -1.65 -24.93
C ASN A 145 5.50 -1.97 -25.00
N LYS A 146 6.30 -0.94 -25.20
CA LYS A 146 7.78 -1.00 -25.27
C LYS A 146 8.30 -1.84 -26.44
N ILE A 147 7.62 -1.81 -27.57
CA ILE A 147 8.06 -2.50 -28.80
C ILE A 147 9.41 -1.95 -29.34
N ASP A 148 9.87 -0.81 -28.85
CA ASP A 148 11.18 -0.21 -29.17
C ASP A 148 12.36 -0.90 -28.49
N LEU A 149 12.13 -1.78 -27.52
CA LEU A 149 13.20 -2.50 -26.83
C LEU A 149 13.80 -3.61 -27.71
N PRO A 150 15.13 -3.82 -27.67
CA PRO A 150 15.77 -4.91 -28.44
C PRO A 150 15.31 -6.33 -28.09
N ALA A 151 14.79 -6.51 -26.86
CA ALA A 151 14.28 -7.80 -26.36
C ALA A 151 12.76 -7.93 -26.54
N ALA A 152 12.10 -7.00 -27.25
CA ALA A 152 10.67 -7.04 -27.46
C ALA A 152 10.27 -8.19 -28.40
N ASP A 153 9.29 -8.97 -27.98
CA ASP A 153 8.68 -10.04 -28.77
C ASP A 153 7.15 -9.94 -28.67
N PRO A 154 6.51 -9.07 -29.48
CA PRO A 154 5.08 -8.82 -29.41
C PRO A 154 4.24 -10.06 -29.73
N GLU A 155 4.68 -10.93 -30.66
CA GLU A 155 3.91 -12.11 -31.05
C GLU A 155 3.86 -13.15 -29.92
N ARG A 156 4.96 -13.34 -29.21
CA ARG A 156 5.00 -14.17 -28.01
C ARG A 156 4.03 -13.63 -26.95
N VAL A 157 4.07 -12.31 -26.67
CA VAL A 157 3.21 -11.67 -25.66
C VAL A 157 1.74 -11.74 -26.06
N ARG A 158 1.43 -11.64 -27.36
CA ARG A 158 0.07 -11.79 -27.87
C ARG A 158 -0.49 -13.18 -27.57
N THR A 159 0.26 -14.23 -27.94
CA THR A 159 -0.08 -15.63 -27.63
C THR A 159 -0.24 -15.85 -26.12
N GLU A 160 0.64 -15.24 -25.32
CA GLU A 160 0.59 -15.33 -23.86
C GLU A 160 -0.69 -14.69 -23.28
N ILE A 161 -1.14 -13.55 -23.79
CA ILE A 161 -2.40 -12.93 -23.39
C ILE A 161 -3.58 -13.86 -23.70
N GLU A 162 -3.60 -14.47 -24.88
CA GLU A 162 -4.67 -15.39 -25.30
C GLU A 162 -4.67 -16.68 -24.45
N ASP A 163 -3.52 -17.30 -24.24
CA ASP A 163 -3.42 -18.58 -23.55
C ASP A 163 -3.59 -18.48 -22.04
N VAL A 164 -3.06 -17.40 -21.41
CA VAL A 164 -3.02 -17.26 -19.93
C VAL A 164 -4.24 -16.51 -19.42
N ILE A 165 -4.65 -15.43 -20.10
CA ILE A 165 -5.79 -14.61 -19.69
C ILE A 165 -7.09 -15.07 -20.34
N GLY A 166 -7.01 -15.58 -21.58
CA GLY A 166 -8.17 -16.01 -22.34
C GLY A 166 -8.90 -14.87 -23.05
N ILE A 167 -8.23 -13.73 -23.26
CA ILE A 167 -8.75 -12.57 -23.99
C ILE A 167 -8.18 -12.58 -25.40
N ASP A 168 -9.00 -12.27 -26.41
CA ASP A 168 -8.54 -12.11 -27.80
C ASP A 168 -7.54 -10.95 -27.88
N ALA A 169 -6.32 -11.25 -28.27
CA ALA A 169 -5.23 -10.29 -28.44
C ALA A 169 -4.85 -10.08 -29.92
N SER A 170 -5.64 -10.63 -30.87
CA SER A 170 -5.37 -10.48 -32.32
C SER A 170 -5.34 -9.02 -32.75
N GLU A 171 -6.18 -8.18 -32.17
CA GLU A 171 -6.29 -6.74 -32.39
C GLU A 171 -5.48 -5.89 -31.37
N ALA A 172 -4.62 -6.52 -30.55
CA ALA A 172 -3.81 -5.82 -29.55
C ALA A 172 -2.94 -4.74 -30.19
N VAL A 173 -3.04 -3.49 -29.71
CA VAL A 173 -2.24 -2.39 -30.23
C VAL A 173 -0.78 -2.54 -29.84
N LEU A 174 0.09 -2.44 -30.84
CA LEU A 174 1.54 -2.41 -30.64
C LEU A 174 2.00 -0.98 -30.40
N ALA A 175 2.52 -0.70 -29.20
CA ALA A 175 2.82 0.65 -28.76
C ALA A 175 4.25 0.80 -28.20
N SER A 176 4.77 2.01 -28.32
CA SER A 176 5.85 2.50 -27.50
C SER A 176 5.44 3.85 -26.90
N ALA A 177 5.00 3.84 -25.66
CA ALA A 177 4.64 5.06 -24.97
C ALA A 177 5.82 6.04 -24.90
N LYS A 178 7.04 5.55 -24.74
CA LYS A 178 8.26 6.36 -24.74
C LYS A 178 8.51 7.07 -26.09
N ALA A 179 8.30 6.37 -27.20
CA ALA A 179 8.52 6.89 -28.54
C ALA A 179 7.26 7.58 -29.13
N GLY A 180 6.10 7.51 -28.47
CA GLY A 180 4.83 8.05 -28.96
C GLY A 180 4.22 7.24 -30.11
N ILE A 181 4.55 5.95 -30.22
CA ILE A 181 4.07 5.05 -31.28
C ILE A 181 2.79 4.36 -30.80
N GLY A 182 1.77 4.25 -31.68
CA GLY A 182 0.53 3.51 -31.43
C GLY A 182 -0.48 4.22 -30.49
N ILE A 183 -0.20 5.45 -30.05
CA ILE A 183 -1.09 6.17 -29.10
C ILE A 183 -2.45 6.50 -29.73
N GLU A 184 -2.45 6.98 -30.97
CA GLU A 184 -3.70 7.29 -31.69
C GLU A 184 -4.54 6.01 -31.88
N ASP A 185 -3.93 4.88 -32.19
CA ASP A 185 -4.64 3.63 -32.37
C ASP A 185 -5.27 3.12 -31.07
N ILE A 186 -4.60 3.33 -29.91
CA ILE A 186 -5.19 3.06 -28.60
C ILE A 186 -6.44 3.94 -28.37
N LEU A 187 -6.38 5.24 -28.69
CA LEU A 187 -7.51 6.16 -28.52
C LEU A 187 -8.68 5.78 -29.42
N GLU A 188 -8.41 5.36 -30.67
CA GLU A 188 -9.45 4.87 -31.59
C GLU A 188 -10.09 3.57 -31.08
N GLN A 189 -9.31 2.63 -30.55
CA GLN A 189 -9.86 1.42 -29.94
C GLN A 189 -10.74 1.73 -28.72
N ILE A 190 -10.37 2.72 -27.90
CA ILE A 190 -11.22 3.15 -26.79
C ILE A 190 -12.57 3.69 -27.31
N VAL A 191 -12.58 4.44 -28.41
CA VAL A 191 -13.82 4.91 -29.03
C VAL A 191 -14.68 3.76 -29.52
N GLU A 192 -14.08 2.77 -30.18
CA GLU A 192 -14.75 1.67 -30.84
C GLU A 192 -15.29 0.62 -29.87
N TYR A 193 -14.48 0.19 -28.90
CA TYR A 193 -14.79 -0.97 -28.07
C TYR A 193 -15.31 -0.62 -26.68
N VAL A 194 -14.86 0.47 -26.04
CA VAL A 194 -15.38 0.83 -24.71
C VAL A 194 -16.82 1.33 -24.85
N PRO A 195 -17.80 0.69 -24.21
CA PRO A 195 -19.19 1.10 -24.34
C PRO A 195 -19.43 2.49 -23.70
N ALA A 196 -20.45 3.18 -24.20
CA ALA A 196 -20.95 4.37 -23.54
C ALA A 196 -21.55 4.00 -22.17
N PRO A 197 -21.46 4.89 -21.16
CA PRO A 197 -22.00 4.62 -19.84
C PRO A 197 -23.52 4.40 -19.90
N ALA A 198 -23.96 3.34 -19.24
CA ALA A 198 -25.38 3.07 -19.03
C ALA A 198 -25.98 4.02 -17.98
N GLY A 199 -27.28 4.02 -17.81
CA GLY A 199 -28.01 4.81 -16.83
C GLY A 199 -29.02 5.77 -17.47
N ASP A 200 -29.95 6.27 -16.65
CA ASP A 200 -31.03 7.14 -17.06
C ASP A 200 -30.93 8.52 -16.44
N ILE A 201 -30.85 9.55 -17.27
CA ILE A 201 -30.74 10.95 -16.84
C ILE A 201 -32.01 11.46 -16.13
N GLU A 202 -33.15 10.85 -16.37
CA GLU A 202 -34.45 11.22 -15.78
C GLU A 202 -34.71 10.46 -14.45
N ALA A 203 -33.89 9.47 -14.15
CA ALA A 203 -33.96 8.72 -12.87
C ALA A 203 -33.50 9.57 -11.67
N PRO A 204 -33.85 9.16 -10.44
CA PRO A 204 -33.28 9.74 -9.24
C PRO A 204 -31.76 9.63 -9.23
N LEU A 205 -31.07 10.68 -8.74
CA LEU A 205 -29.61 10.69 -8.67
C LEU A 205 -29.08 9.48 -7.92
N LYS A 206 -28.14 8.78 -8.55
CA LYS A 206 -27.25 7.81 -7.93
C LYS A 206 -25.82 8.16 -8.32
N ALA A 207 -25.04 8.66 -7.39
CA ALA A 207 -23.62 8.92 -7.59
C ALA A 207 -22.79 8.05 -6.65
N LEU A 208 -21.84 7.31 -7.19
CA LEU A 208 -20.92 6.47 -6.45
C LEU A 208 -19.71 7.31 -6.01
N ILE A 209 -19.44 7.36 -4.71
CA ILE A 209 -18.19 7.96 -4.20
C ILE A 209 -17.07 6.94 -4.38
N PHE A 210 -16.16 7.17 -5.31
CA PHE A 210 -15.01 6.28 -5.50
C PHE A 210 -13.74 6.78 -4.80
N ASP A 211 -13.66 8.06 -4.44
CA ASP A 211 -12.59 8.65 -3.65
C ASP A 211 -13.06 9.92 -2.94
N SER A 212 -12.32 10.39 -1.94
CA SER A 212 -12.57 11.68 -1.30
C SER A 212 -11.26 12.34 -0.88
N VAL A 213 -11.23 13.67 -0.97
CA VAL A 213 -10.05 14.47 -0.61
C VAL A 213 -10.46 15.59 0.32
N TYR A 214 -9.70 15.81 1.37
CA TYR A 214 -9.90 16.97 2.22
C TYR A 214 -9.10 18.17 1.70
N ASP A 215 -9.80 19.23 1.39
CA ASP A 215 -9.24 20.54 1.04
C ASP A 215 -9.49 21.51 2.18
N SER A 216 -8.45 22.24 2.63
CA SER A 216 -8.55 23.17 3.76
C SER A 216 -9.52 24.33 3.52
N TYR A 217 -9.81 24.67 2.26
CA TYR A 217 -10.71 25.78 1.87
C TYR A 217 -12.10 25.31 1.49
N ARG A 218 -12.21 24.15 0.81
CA ARG A 218 -13.45 23.59 0.27
C ARG A 218 -14.12 22.57 1.19
N GLY A 219 -13.40 22.09 2.21
CA GLY A 219 -13.82 20.96 3.03
C GLY A 219 -13.60 19.63 2.30
N VAL A 220 -14.49 18.67 2.50
CA VAL A 220 -14.42 17.39 1.80
C VAL A 220 -14.88 17.57 0.35
N VAL A 221 -14.00 17.20 -0.59
CA VAL A 221 -14.26 17.08 -2.02
C VAL A 221 -14.55 15.62 -2.30
N LEU A 222 -15.74 15.30 -2.76
CA LEU A 222 -16.15 13.94 -3.11
C LEU A 222 -15.85 13.70 -4.59
N ASN A 223 -15.03 12.72 -4.91
CA ASN A 223 -14.84 12.23 -6.27
C ASN A 223 -15.94 11.21 -6.58
N VAL A 224 -16.76 11.49 -7.57
CA VAL A 224 -17.97 10.72 -7.84
C VAL A 224 -18.07 10.29 -9.30
N ARG A 225 -18.68 9.14 -9.50
CA ARG A 225 -19.19 8.66 -10.77
C ARG A 225 -20.73 8.76 -10.75
N ILE A 226 -21.30 9.51 -11.68
CA ILE A 226 -22.77 9.61 -11.80
C ILE A 226 -23.27 8.39 -12.57
N MET A 227 -24.02 7.54 -11.88
CA MET A 227 -24.61 6.32 -12.45
C MET A 227 -26.00 6.60 -13.04
N ASP A 228 -26.84 7.35 -12.33
CA ASP A 228 -28.16 7.79 -12.77
C ASP A 228 -28.42 9.24 -12.40
N GLY A 229 -29.28 9.92 -13.16
CA GLY A 229 -29.72 11.26 -12.85
C GLY A 229 -28.68 12.36 -13.08
N MET A 230 -28.85 13.44 -12.36
CA MET A 230 -27.95 14.61 -12.43
C MET A 230 -27.88 15.35 -11.09
N VAL A 231 -26.78 16.09 -10.87
CA VAL A 231 -26.58 16.95 -9.70
C VAL A 231 -26.00 18.30 -10.13
N LYS A 232 -26.41 19.38 -9.46
CA LYS A 232 -25.94 20.75 -9.73
C LYS A 232 -25.73 21.54 -8.43
N PRO A 233 -24.99 22.66 -8.47
CA PRO A 233 -24.87 23.56 -7.33
C PRO A 233 -26.24 24.05 -6.85
N GLY A 234 -26.43 24.06 -5.53
CA GLY A 234 -27.70 24.41 -4.88
C GLY A 234 -28.63 23.23 -4.62
N ASP A 235 -28.35 22.06 -5.15
CA ASP A 235 -29.07 20.84 -4.80
C ASP A 235 -28.74 20.40 -3.38
N LYS A 236 -29.71 19.74 -2.74
CA LYS A 236 -29.49 19.11 -1.43
C LYS A 236 -29.27 17.61 -1.62
N ILE A 237 -28.06 17.16 -1.36
CA ILE A 237 -27.69 15.74 -1.43
C ILE A 237 -27.89 15.02 -0.10
N LYS A 238 -28.06 13.71 -0.17
CA LYS A 238 -28.18 12.81 0.98
C LYS A 238 -27.22 11.63 0.80
N MET A 239 -26.41 11.37 1.83
CA MET A 239 -25.62 10.14 1.93
C MET A 239 -26.53 8.98 2.29
N MET A 240 -26.50 7.89 1.52
CA MET A 240 -27.42 6.78 1.74
C MET A 240 -27.01 5.92 2.94
N SER A 241 -25.72 5.85 3.27
CA SER A 241 -25.19 5.05 4.40
C SER A 241 -25.63 5.55 5.77
N ASN A 242 -25.67 6.88 5.96
CA ASN A 242 -25.94 7.48 7.28
C ASN A 242 -27.12 8.48 7.30
N GLY A 243 -27.71 8.74 6.13
CA GLY A 243 -28.88 9.61 5.98
C GLY A 243 -28.61 11.10 6.14
N LYS A 244 -27.34 11.54 6.31
CA LYS A 244 -26.97 12.96 6.45
C LYS A 244 -27.16 13.70 5.13
N THR A 245 -27.54 14.96 5.22
CA THR A 245 -27.80 15.82 4.07
C THR A 245 -26.90 17.02 4.06
N PHE A 246 -26.48 17.44 2.85
CA PHE A 246 -25.59 18.56 2.64
C PHE A 246 -26.03 19.36 1.41
N ASP A 247 -25.77 20.67 1.42
CA ASP A 247 -26.07 21.52 0.27
C ASP A 247 -24.86 21.58 -0.65
N VAL A 248 -25.06 21.25 -1.93
CA VAL A 248 -24.01 21.27 -2.95
C VAL A 248 -23.57 22.70 -3.23
N THR A 249 -22.30 22.99 -3.04
CA THR A 249 -21.72 24.31 -3.29
C THR A 249 -21.13 24.42 -4.68
N GLU A 250 -20.48 23.37 -5.16
CA GLU A 250 -19.82 23.33 -6.46
C GLU A 250 -19.80 21.90 -6.99
N VAL A 251 -19.90 21.75 -8.31
CA VAL A 251 -19.62 20.51 -9.03
C VAL A 251 -18.66 20.79 -10.18
N GLY A 252 -17.89 19.80 -10.59
CA GLY A 252 -16.94 19.98 -11.68
C GLY A 252 -16.16 18.71 -12.02
N VAL A 253 -15.19 18.86 -12.90
CA VAL A 253 -14.31 17.80 -13.40
C VAL A 253 -12.86 18.24 -13.25
N PHE A 254 -11.92 17.29 -13.33
CA PHE A 254 -10.50 17.58 -13.39
C PHE A 254 -10.00 17.42 -14.82
N SER A 255 -9.27 18.44 -15.37
CA SER A 255 -8.69 18.42 -16.72
C SER A 255 -7.38 19.21 -16.80
N PRO A 256 -6.22 18.77 -16.30
CA PRO A 256 -5.97 18.10 -15.02
C PRO A 256 -6.37 18.94 -13.79
N LYS A 257 -6.51 20.28 -13.95
CA LYS A 257 -6.95 21.18 -12.87
C LYS A 257 -8.48 21.11 -12.75
N ALA A 258 -8.97 21.39 -11.55
CA ALA A 258 -10.40 21.46 -11.30
C ALA A 258 -11.07 22.51 -12.20
N ILE A 259 -12.07 22.11 -12.95
CA ILE A 259 -12.90 22.95 -13.81
C ILE A 259 -14.34 22.84 -13.33
N GLN A 260 -14.91 23.97 -12.89
CA GLN A 260 -16.28 24.03 -12.45
C GLN A 260 -17.25 23.78 -13.62
N ARG A 261 -18.33 23.06 -13.34
CA ARG A 261 -19.42 22.76 -14.27
C ARG A 261 -20.76 23.25 -13.74
N ASP A 262 -21.73 23.46 -14.62
CA ASP A 262 -23.10 23.83 -14.25
C ASP A 262 -23.85 22.63 -13.66
N ALA A 263 -23.53 21.41 -14.07
CA ALA A 263 -24.07 20.16 -13.57
C ALA A 263 -23.13 18.99 -13.91
N LEU A 264 -23.23 17.90 -13.13
CA LEU A 264 -22.77 16.57 -13.51
C LEU A 264 -23.99 15.70 -13.81
N MET A 265 -23.91 14.90 -14.86
CA MET A 265 -24.99 14.04 -15.31
C MET A 265 -24.53 12.59 -15.46
N VAL A 266 -25.48 11.70 -15.69
CA VAL A 266 -25.21 10.28 -15.94
C VAL A 266 -24.04 10.11 -16.91
N GLY A 267 -23.09 9.28 -16.53
CA GLY A 267 -21.85 9.04 -17.27
C GLY A 267 -20.65 9.88 -16.83
N ASP A 268 -20.85 11.03 -16.19
CA ASP A 268 -19.75 11.89 -15.77
C ASP A 268 -18.96 11.31 -14.59
N VAL A 269 -17.63 11.47 -14.67
CA VAL A 269 -16.70 11.31 -13.56
C VAL A 269 -16.20 12.70 -13.17
N GLY A 270 -16.48 13.10 -11.93
CA GLY A 270 -16.16 14.45 -11.49
C GLY A 270 -16.14 14.58 -9.97
N TYR A 271 -16.25 15.82 -9.49
CA TYR A 271 -16.25 16.09 -8.07
C TYR A 271 -17.47 16.89 -7.61
N ILE A 272 -17.87 16.67 -6.37
CA ILE A 272 -18.90 17.42 -5.65
C ILE A 272 -18.28 18.02 -4.38
N THR A 273 -18.51 19.31 -4.14
CA THR A 273 -18.25 19.94 -2.85
C THR A 273 -19.57 20.35 -2.20
N ALA A 274 -19.74 20.04 -0.93
CA ALA A 274 -21.00 20.26 -0.22
C ALA A 274 -20.78 20.78 1.22
N ALA A 275 -19.74 21.57 1.43
CA ALA A 275 -19.36 22.15 2.74
C ALA A 275 -19.32 21.13 3.89
N ILE A 276 -18.92 19.90 3.59
CA ILE A 276 -18.80 18.81 4.55
C ILE A 276 -17.53 19.04 5.38
N LYS A 277 -17.70 19.23 6.69
CA LYS A 277 -16.58 19.55 7.59
C LYS A 277 -15.97 18.33 8.27
N THR A 278 -16.76 17.29 8.41
CA THR A 278 -16.38 16.07 9.13
C THR A 278 -16.34 14.91 8.14
N VAL A 279 -15.18 14.36 7.94
CA VAL A 279 -14.96 13.26 6.97
C VAL A 279 -15.64 11.96 7.40
N LYS A 280 -15.82 11.73 8.68
CA LYS A 280 -16.64 10.61 9.20
C LYS A 280 -18.08 10.61 8.67
N ASP A 281 -18.53 11.71 8.06
CA ASP A 281 -19.85 11.83 7.47
C ASP A 281 -19.92 11.32 6.02
N THR A 282 -18.77 11.00 5.43
CA THR A 282 -18.64 10.46 4.08
C THR A 282 -17.83 9.17 4.10
N GLN A 283 -18.26 8.19 3.37
CA GLN A 283 -17.53 6.93 3.18
C GLN A 283 -17.30 6.70 1.69
N VAL A 284 -16.11 6.26 1.35
CA VAL A 284 -15.83 5.78 -0.01
C VAL A 284 -16.66 4.52 -0.24
N GLY A 285 -17.33 4.44 -1.41
CA GLY A 285 -18.30 3.39 -1.72
C GLY A 285 -19.73 3.72 -1.32
N ASP A 286 -19.99 4.87 -0.68
CA ASP A 286 -21.35 5.31 -0.40
C ASP A 286 -22.03 5.83 -1.67
N THR A 287 -23.34 5.79 -1.65
CA THR A 287 -24.20 6.35 -2.70
C THR A 287 -24.72 7.71 -2.27
N VAL A 288 -24.50 8.69 -3.13
CA VAL A 288 -25.08 10.02 -3.00
C VAL A 288 -26.36 10.10 -3.82
N THR A 289 -27.45 10.59 -3.21
CA THR A 289 -28.73 10.83 -3.87
C THR A 289 -29.26 12.23 -3.55
N LEU A 290 -30.33 12.68 -4.22
CA LEU A 290 -30.98 13.94 -3.90
C LEU A 290 -31.92 13.78 -2.69
N ALA A 291 -31.88 14.70 -1.74
CA ALA A 291 -32.74 14.64 -0.55
C ALA A 291 -34.23 14.80 -0.85
N ASN A 292 -34.57 15.53 -1.93
CA ASN A 292 -35.94 15.80 -2.37
C ASN A 292 -36.50 14.73 -3.33
N ASN A 293 -35.64 13.93 -3.95
CA ASN A 293 -36.02 12.81 -4.84
C ASN A 293 -35.00 11.67 -4.63
N PRO A 294 -35.01 10.98 -3.48
CA PRO A 294 -34.01 9.98 -3.16
C PRO A 294 -34.22 8.70 -3.97
N ALA A 295 -33.11 8.08 -4.36
CA ALA A 295 -33.12 6.72 -4.90
C ALA A 295 -33.59 5.72 -3.83
N GLU A 296 -34.29 4.68 -4.25
CA GLU A 296 -34.82 3.65 -3.35
C GLU A 296 -33.72 2.71 -2.83
N GLU A 297 -32.76 2.38 -3.72
CA GLU A 297 -31.68 1.43 -3.42
C GLU A 297 -30.31 2.09 -3.61
N ALA A 298 -29.39 1.82 -2.69
CA ALA A 298 -28.01 2.20 -2.83
C ALA A 298 -27.30 1.33 -3.87
N LEU A 299 -26.26 1.87 -4.50
CA LEU A 299 -25.34 1.11 -5.33
C LEU A 299 -24.62 0.05 -4.49
N ALA A 300 -24.19 -1.03 -5.12
CA ALA A 300 -23.31 -1.98 -4.48
C ALA A 300 -22.02 -1.26 -4.05
N GLY A 301 -21.85 -1.10 -2.75
CA GLY A 301 -20.67 -0.44 -2.19
C GLY A 301 -19.43 -1.32 -2.27
N TYR A 302 -18.27 -0.75 -1.93
CA TYR A 302 -17.03 -1.50 -1.88
C TYR A 302 -16.95 -2.37 -0.63
N ARG A 303 -16.30 -3.54 -0.74
CA ARG A 303 -15.90 -4.32 0.44
C ARG A 303 -14.96 -3.48 1.29
N GLN A 304 -15.22 -3.36 2.58
CA GLN A 304 -14.24 -2.80 3.50
C GLN A 304 -13.05 -3.76 3.58
N MET A 305 -11.86 -3.22 3.30
CA MET A 305 -10.63 -3.99 3.48
C MET A 305 -10.17 -3.87 4.93
N ASN A 306 -9.89 -5.02 5.53
CA ASN A 306 -9.27 -5.05 6.85
C ASN A 306 -7.76 -4.89 6.70
N PRO A 307 -7.11 -4.08 7.54
CA PRO A 307 -5.65 -4.03 7.58
C PRO A 307 -5.05 -5.41 7.81
N MET A 308 -3.95 -5.68 7.14
CA MET A 308 -3.21 -6.95 7.26
C MET A 308 -1.94 -6.81 8.09
N VAL A 309 -1.39 -5.60 8.13
CA VAL A 309 -0.12 -5.28 8.79
C VAL A 309 -0.36 -4.18 9.81
N TYR A 310 0.16 -4.35 11.00
CA TYR A 310 0.01 -3.40 12.11
C TYR A 310 1.38 -2.99 12.66
N CYS A 311 1.58 -1.70 12.91
CA CYS A 311 2.74 -1.21 13.64
C CYS A 311 2.37 -0.06 14.57
N GLY A 312 3.19 0.19 15.58
CA GLY A 312 3.10 1.37 16.43
C GLY A 312 3.87 2.53 15.82
N LEU A 313 3.25 3.71 15.75
CA LEU A 313 3.89 4.97 15.37
C LEU A 313 3.98 5.88 16.59
N TYR A 314 5.20 6.31 16.92
CA TYR A 314 5.47 7.16 18.08
C TYR A 314 6.27 8.40 17.67
N PRO A 315 5.90 9.59 18.13
CA PRO A 315 6.72 10.77 17.87
C PRO A 315 8.01 10.70 18.71
N ILE A 316 9.16 11.06 18.13
CA ILE A 316 10.43 11.13 18.87
C ILE A 316 10.31 12.13 20.01
N ASP A 317 9.72 13.29 19.74
CA ASP A 317 9.33 14.26 20.76
C ASP A 317 7.91 13.97 21.25
N THR A 318 7.79 13.44 22.46
CA THR A 318 6.51 13.07 23.07
C THR A 318 5.52 14.24 23.21
N SER A 319 5.98 15.49 23.20
CA SER A 319 5.12 16.67 23.21
C SER A 319 4.30 16.82 21.92
N ARG A 320 4.74 16.19 20.83
CA ARG A 320 4.09 16.22 19.51
C ARG A 320 3.04 15.12 19.29
N TYR A 321 2.59 14.43 20.34
CA TYR A 321 1.55 13.41 20.26
C TYR A 321 0.26 13.93 19.61
N ASN A 322 -0.18 15.14 19.96
CA ASN A 322 -1.37 15.73 19.37
C ASN A 322 -1.18 16.09 17.90
N ASP A 323 0.02 16.52 17.50
CA ASP A 323 0.34 16.80 16.09
C ASP A 323 0.26 15.52 15.27
N LEU A 324 0.79 14.39 15.80
CA LEU A 324 0.70 13.09 15.15
C LEU A 324 -0.76 12.63 15.01
N ARG A 325 -1.59 12.81 16.04
CA ARG A 325 -3.03 12.51 15.97
C ARG A 325 -3.72 13.28 14.85
N GLU A 326 -3.52 14.60 14.81
CA GLU A 326 -4.12 15.45 13.78
C GLU A 326 -3.62 15.08 12.37
N ALA A 327 -2.35 14.73 12.24
CA ALA A 327 -1.77 14.28 10.97
C ALA A 327 -2.39 12.96 10.51
N LEU A 328 -2.52 11.97 11.40
CA LEU A 328 -3.17 10.69 11.10
C LEU A 328 -4.66 10.88 10.74
N GLU A 329 -5.38 11.71 11.49
CA GLU A 329 -6.76 12.08 11.15
C GLU A 329 -6.85 12.68 9.75
N LYS A 330 -5.96 13.59 9.38
CA LYS A 330 -5.91 14.19 8.04
C LYS A 330 -5.56 13.16 6.96
N LEU A 331 -4.59 12.28 7.20
CA LEU A 331 -4.25 11.23 6.24
C LEU A 331 -5.41 10.25 6.02
N GLN A 332 -6.08 9.82 7.10
CA GLN A 332 -7.24 8.93 7.03
C GLN A 332 -8.38 9.49 6.17
N LEU A 333 -8.47 10.83 6.02
CA LEU A 333 -9.42 11.49 5.14
C LEU A 333 -9.17 11.19 3.66
N ASN A 334 -7.91 11.02 3.31
CA ASN A 334 -7.46 10.79 1.94
C ASN A 334 -7.08 9.32 1.70
N ASP A 335 -7.15 8.50 2.74
CA ASP A 335 -6.75 7.09 2.75
C ASP A 335 -7.71 6.28 3.62
N ALA A 336 -8.76 5.78 2.99
CA ALA A 336 -9.82 5.04 3.68
C ALA A 336 -9.35 3.69 4.27
N ALA A 337 -8.19 3.20 3.86
CA ALA A 337 -7.61 1.94 4.34
C ALA A 337 -6.83 2.13 5.64
N LEU A 338 -6.35 3.34 5.93
CA LEU A 338 -5.61 3.64 7.15
C LEU A 338 -6.52 3.57 8.38
N GLN A 339 -6.20 2.69 9.30
CA GLN A 339 -6.85 2.60 10.62
C GLN A 339 -5.83 2.92 11.70
N PHE A 340 -6.25 3.62 12.74
CA PHE A 340 -5.37 3.89 13.87
C PHE A 340 -6.16 4.03 15.18
N GLU A 341 -5.51 3.65 16.27
CA GLU A 341 -6.01 3.78 17.63
C GLU A 341 -4.90 4.20 18.59
N PRO A 342 -5.22 4.89 19.69
CA PRO A 342 -4.22 5.27 20.68
C PRO A 342 -3.52 4.05 21.28
N GLU A 343 -2.19 4.12 21.38
CA GLU A 343 -1.37 3.10 22.00
C GLU A 343 -0.39 3.73 22.99
N THR A 344 0.01 2.96 24.00
CA THR A 344 1.00 3.39 24.99
C THR A 344 2.09 2.33 25.13
N SER A 345 3.34 2.72 24.92
CA SER A 345 4.52 1.90 25.17
C SER A 345 5.25 2.38 26.42
N GLN A 346 5.72 1.45 27.25
CA GLN A 346 6.55 1.80 28.42
C GLN A 346 7.89 2.41 28.00
N ALA A 347 8.41 2.01 26.84
CA ALA A 347 9.69 2.49 26.32
C ALA A 347 9.57 3.80 25.52
N LEU A 348 8.48 3.98 24.74
CA LEU A 348 8.31 5.06 23.75
C LEU A 348 7.29 6.12 24.18
N GLY A 349 6.49 5.87 25.22
CA GLY A 349 5.43 6.76 25.65
C GLY A 349 4.15 6.62 24.86
N PHE A 350 3.46 7.74 24.57
CA PHE A 350 2.20 7.76 23.85
C PHE A 350 2.40 7.78 22.34
N GLY A 351 1.65 6.96 21.63
CA GLY A 351 1.64 6.85 20.17
C GLY A 351 0.33 6.30 19.66
N PHE A 352 0.38 5.73 18.45
CA PHE A 352 -0.79 5.14 17.81
C PHE A 352 -0.43 3.77 17.23
N ARG A 353 -1.31 2.81 17.43
CA ARG A 353 -1.32 1.55 16.70
C ARG A 353 -2.01 1.78 15.37
N CYS A 354 -1.28 1.57 14.28
CA CYS A 354 -1.77 1.81 12.93
C CYS A 354 -1.87 0.50 12.16
N GLY A 355 -2.96 0.34 11.41
CA GLY A 355 -3.21 -0.78 10.51
C GLY A 355 -3.08 -0.36 9.05
N PHE A 356 -2.42 -1.20 8.24
CA PHE A 356 -2.07 -0.95 6.86
C PHE A 356 -2.44 -2.15 5.98
N LEU A 357 -2.64 -1.93 4.68
CA LEU A 357 -2.91 -3.00 3.71
C LEU A 357 -1.67 -3.87 3.44
N GLY A 358 -0.48 -3.29 3.52
CA GLY A 358 0.79 -3.97 3.32
C GLY A 358 1.97 -3.10 3.75
N LEU A 359 3.19 -3.55 3.43
CA LEU A 359 4.42 -2.83 3.80
C LEU A 359 4.61 -1.56 3.01
N LEU A 360 4.36 -1.57 1.71
CA LEU A 360 4.49 -0.37 0.88
C LEU A 360 3.50 0.71 1.34
N HIS A 361 2.27 0.32 1.68
CA HIS A 361 1.29 1.23 2.24
C HIS A 361 1.79 1.84 3.57
N MET A 362 2.37 1.03 4.46
CA MET A 362 2.98 1.49 5.71
C MET A 362 4.10 2.51 5.46
N ASP A 363 5.03 2.20 4.55
CA ASP A 363 6.15 3.08 4.21
C ASP A 363 5.69 4.41 3.63
N VAL A 364 4.67 4.36 2.75
CA VAL A 364 4.07 5.56 2.15
C VAL A 364 3.44 6.46 3.22
N VAL A 365 2.65 5.89 4.12
CA VAL A 365 2.02 6.65 5.21
C VAL A 365 3.06 7.26 6.15
N GLN A 366 4.09 6.49 6.53
CA GLN A 366 5.19 6.99 7.36
C GLN A 366 5.89 8.16 6.68
N GLU A 367 6.28 8.02 5.43
CA GLU A 367 7.02 9.04 4.68
C GLU A 367 6.17 10.30 4.46
N ARG A 368 4.86 10.16 4.26
CA ARG A 368 3.93 11.28 4.20
C ARG A 368 3.84 12.02 5.55
N LEU A 369 3.76 11.31 6.68
CA LEU A 369 3.78 11.91 8.01
C LEU A 369 5.07 12.71 8.25
N GLU A 370 6.20 12.19 7.81
CA GLU A 370 7.50 12.85 7.93
C GLU A 370 7.61 14.09 7.03
N ARG A 371 7.22 13.99 5.76
CA ARG A 371 7.39 15.07 4.76
C ARG A 371 6.29 16.14 4.81
N GLU A 372 5.01 15.72 4.84
CA GLU A 372 3.88 16.66 4.76
C GLU A 372 3.60 17.34 6.10
N PHE A 373 3.85 16.63 7.23
CA PHE A 373 3.56 17.12 8.58
C PHE A 373 4.81 17.41 9.41
N ASN A 374 6.00 17.20 8.84
CA ASN A 374 7.30 17.42 9.48
C ASN A 374 7.40 16.73 10.86
N LEU A 375 6.96 15.47 10.93
CA LEU A 375 7.00 14.64 12.13
C LEU A 375 8.21 13.72 12.06
N GLU A 376 8.97 13.63 13.14
CA GLU A 376 10.01 12.62 13.32
C GLU A 376 9.43 11.45 14.12
N LEU A 377 9.40 10.25 13.53
CA LEU A 377 8.66 9.11 14.05
C LEU A 377 9.58 7.93 14.37
N ILE A 378 9.20 7.17 15.40
CA ILE A 378 9.69 5.83 15.66
C ILE A 378 8.61 4.85 15.26
N THR A 379 8.96 3.93 14.36
CA THR A 379 8.08 2.86 13.90
C THR A 379 8.49 1.55 14.58
N THR A 380 7.56 0.85 15.20
CA THR A 380 7.81 -0.48 15.75
C THR A 380 7.80 -1.53 14.62
N ALA A 381 8.30 -2.73 14.92
CA ALA A 381 8.24 -3.84 13.97
C ALA A 381 6.79 -4.13 13.56
N PRO A 382 6.48 -4.27 12.26
CA PRO A 382 5.16 -4.66 11.82
C PRO A 382 4.81 -6.06 12.33
N SER A 383 3.55 -6.24 12.68
CA SER A 383 2.97 -7.51 13.09
C SER A 383 1.69 -7.78 12.29
N VAL A 384 1.28 -9.04 12.28
CA VAL A 384 -0.01 -9.47 11.73
C VAL A 384 -0.98 -9.74 12.88
N ILE A 385 -2.25 -9.94 12.55
CA ILE A 385 -3.25 -10.33 13.55
C ILE A 385 -3.10 -11.81 13.86
N TYR A 386 -3.02 -12.16 15.14
CA TYR A 386 -3.03 -13.53 15.65
C TYR A 386 -4.33 -13.81 16.41
N HIS A 387 -4.89 -15.00 16.24
CA HIS A 387 -6.00 -15.48 17.06
C HIS A 387 -5.45 -16.41 18.14
N VAL A 388 -5.54 -15.99 19.39
CA VAL A 388 -5.06 -16.78 20.54
C VAL A 388 -6.25 -17.39 21.25
N ASN A 389 -6.40 -18.72 21.15
CA ASN A 389 -7.39 -19.46 21.90
C ASN A 389 -6.82 -19.78 23.27
N LYS A 390 -7.57 -19.42 24.31
CA LYS A 390 -7.21 -19.66 25.69
C LYS A 390 -7.80 -20.95 26.24
N THR A 391 -7.17 -21.49 27.27
CA THR A 391 -7.64 -22.69 27.98
C THR A 391 -9.00 -22.54 28.65
N ASP A 392 -9.51 -21.33 28.85
CA ASP A 392 -10.85 -21.03 29.34
C ASP A 392 -11.94 -21.01 28.24
N GLY A 393 -11.53 -21.29 26.98
CA GLY A 393 -12.42 -21.31 25.82
C GLY A 393 -12.62 -19.93 25.17
N SER A 394 -12.03 -18.86 25.70
CA SER A 394 -12.08 -17.53 25.09
C SER A 394 -11.04 -17.40 23.97
N MET A 395 -11.38 -16.63 22.92
CA MET A 395 -10.46 -16.24 21.87
C MET A 395 -10.09 -14.76 22.03
N VAL A 396 -8.81 -14.45 21.96
CA VAL A 396 -8.27 -13.08 21.96
C VAL A 396 -7.62 -12.80 20.62
N VAL A 397 -7.97 -11.69 20.03
CA VAL A 397 -7.34 -11.17 18.82
C VAL A 397 -6.13 -10.32 19.25
N VAL A 398 -4.96 -10.66 18.76
CA VAL A 398 -3.69 -10.02 19.14
C VAL A 398 -3.03 -9.45 17.89
N ASP A 399 -2.97 -8.16 17.78
CA ASP A 399 -2.23 -7.43 16.74
C ASP A 399 -0.93 -6.81 17.28
N ASN A 400 -0.88 -6.57 18.62
CA ASN A 400 0.28 -6.08 19.32
C ASN A 400 1.00 -7.20 20.09
N PRO A 401 2.27 -7.51 19.80
CA PRO A 401 3.02 -8.52 20.54
C PRO A 401 3.10 -8.27 22.04
N ALA A 402 3.00 -7.00 22.50
CA ALA A 402 2.99 -6.67 23.92
C ALA A 402 1.80 -7.28 24.66
N GLU A 403 0.66 -7.41 23.99
CA GLU A 403 -0.61 -7.93 24.54
C GLU A 403 -0.75 -9.45 24.45
N PHE A 404 0.26 -10.14 23.96
CA PHE A 404 0.25 -11.60 23.85
C PHE A 404 0.06 -12.24 25.21
N PRO A 405 -0.94 -13.13 25.39
CA PRO A 405 -1.28 -13.74 26.68
C PRO A 405 -0.13 -14.56 27.28
N GLU A 406 -0.18 -14.78 28.59
CA GLU A 406 0.75 -15.65 29.31
C GLU A 406 0.71 -17.08 28.75
N PRO A 407 1.87 -17.73 28.50
CA PRO A 407 1.94 -19.05 27.86
C PRO A 407 1.11 -20.14 28.51
N VAL A 408 0.90 -20.05 29.85
CA VAL A 408 0.11 -21.03 30.62
C VAL A 408 -1.40 -20.95 30.31
N THR A 409 -1.87 -19.80 29.84
CA THR A 409 -3.29 -19.56 29.50
C THR A 409 -3.61 -19.87 28.05
N ILE A 410 -2.63 -20.19 27.22
CA ILE A 410 -2.77 -20.41 25.78
C ILE A 410 -3.01 -21.89 25.52
N GLU A 411 -4.11 -22.21 24.83
CA GLU A 411 -4.38 -23.54 24.28
C GLU A 411 -3.70 -23.70 22.91
N ASN A 412 -3.98 -22.78 21.98
CA ASN A 412 -3.34 -22.73 20.67
C ASN A 412 -3.32 -21.30 20.13
N VAL A 413 -2.44 -21.06 19.15
CA VAL A 413 -2.33 -19.79 18.45
C VAL A 413 -2.50 -20.03 16.96
N GLN A 414 -3.32 -19.20 16.32
CA GLN A 414 -3.55 -19.23 14.88
C GLN A 414 -2.93 -17.98 14.25
N GLU A 415 -2.25 -18.18 13.13
CA GLU A 415 -1.68 -17.11 12.31
C GLU A 415 -2.34 -17.07 10.93
N PRO A 416 -2.42 -15.88 10.30
CA PRO A 416 -2.96 -15.73 8.96
C PRO A 416 -2.00 -16.32 7.92
N TYR A 417 -2.57 -17.06 6.98
CA TYR A 417 -1.89 -17.60 5.80
C TYR A 417 -2.37 -16.89 4.55
N VAL A 418 -1.50 -16.78 3.59
CA VAL A 418 -1.80 -16.28 2.26
C VAL A 418 -1.43 -17.30 1.21
N LYS A 419 -2.20 -17.33 0.14
CA LYS A 419 -1.88 -18.02 -1.10
C LYS A 419 -1.06 -17.08 -1.95
N ALA A 420 0.23 -17.33 -2.03
CA ALA A 420 1.20 -16.56 -2.79
C ALA A 420 1.37 -17.16 -4.18
N GLN A 421 1.18 -16.37 -5.22
CA GLN A 421 1.42 -16.70 -6.63
C GLN A 421 2.72 -16.00 -7.06
N ILE A 422 3.69 -16.78 -7.47
CA ILE A 422 5.02 -16.30 -7.83
C ILE A 422 5.30 -16.67 -9.29
N MET A 423 5.28 -15.68 -10.15
CA MET A 423 5.66 -15.86 -11.55
C MET A 423 7.16 -15.63 -11.72
N VAL A 424 7.84 -16.56 -12.36
CA VAL A 424 9.29 -16.55 -12.45
C VAL A 424 9.78 -17.33 -13.68
N PRO A 425 10.90 -16.94 -14.33
CA PRO A 425 11.53 -17.75 -15.36
C PRO A 425 11.99 -19.11 -14.82
N ASN A 426 11.93 -20.16 -15.66
CA ASN A 426 12.30 -21.53 -15.32
C ASN A 426 13.64 -21.66 -14.57
N ASP A 427 14.64 -20.86 -14.93
CA ASP A 427 15.98 -20.89 -14.34
C ASP A 427 16.00 -20.55 -12.84
N TYR A 428 14.99 -19.83 -12.34
CA TYR A 428 14.91 -19.36 -10.95
C TYR A 428 13.89 -20.12 -10.09
N VAL A 429 13.16 -21.10 -10.64
CA VAL A 429 12.17 -21.89 -9.89
C VAL A 429 12.78 -22.50 -8.63
N GLY A 430 14.00 -23.08 -8.74
CA GLY A 430 14.70 -23.66 -7.59
C GLY A 430 14.96 -22.64 -6.47
N ALA A 431 15.33 -21.41 -6.80
CA ALA A 431 15.57 -20.35 -5.83
C ALA A 431 14.27 -19.92 -5.13
N VAL A 432 13.16 -19.81 -5.88
CA VAL A 432 11.83 -19.51 -5.35
C VAL A 432 11.36 -20.61 -4.40
N MET A 433 11.49 -21.87 -4.79
CA MET A 433 11.12 -23.01 -3.95
C MET A 433 11.92 -23.04 -2.64
N GLU A 434 13.24 -22.85 -2.71
CA GLU A 434 14.09 -22.80 -1.52
C GLU A 434 13.71 -21.65 -0.59
N LEU A 435 13.49 -20.45 -1.12
CA LEU A 435 13.05 -19.29 -0.35
C LEU A 435 11.71 -19.55 0.33
N SER A 436 10.70 -20.04 -0.42
CA SER A 436 9.36 -20.31 0.10
C SER A 436 9.36 -21.35 1.20
N GLN A 437 10.14 -22.43 1.06
CA GLN A 437 10.29 -23.46 2.08
C GLN A 437 10.98 -22.92 3.35
N ARG A 438 12.02 -22.11 3.20
CA ARG A 438 12.66 -21.44 4.36
C ARG A 438 11.71 -20.52 5.11
N LYS A 439 10.71 -19.98 4.42
CA LYS A 439 9.66 -19.11 4.95
C LYS A 439 8.39 -19.87 5.36
N ARG A 440 8.52 -21.14 5.68
CA ARG A 440 7.43 -22.03 6.15
C ARG A 440 6.28 -22.17 5.15
N GLY A 441 6.58 -21.98 3.87
CA GLY A 441 5.58 -22.13 2.81
C GLY A 441 5.28 -23.59 2.51
N ASP A 442 3.98 -23.88 2.37
CA ASP A 442 3.47 -25.17 1.90
C ASP A 442 3.24 -25.06 0.39
N PHE A 443 3.88 -25.96 -0.38
CA PHE A 443 3.73 -26.01 -1.84
C PHE A 443 2.31 -26.43 -2.21
N VAL A 444 1.68 -25.71 -3.16
CA VAL A 444 0.33 -26.00 -3.64
C VAL A 444 0.36 -26.56 -5.06
N THR A 445 0.83 -25.77 -6.02
CA THR A 445 0.93 -26.15 -7.43
C THR A 445 2.05 -25.41 -8.14
N MET A 446 2.40 -25.90 -9.32
CA MET A 446 3.34 -25.25 -10.21
C MET A 446 2.83 -25.44 -11.64
N ASP A 447 2.47 -24.32 -12.27
CA ASP A 447 1.85 -24.30 -13.58
C ASP A 447 2.78 -23.61 -14.57
N TYR A 448 3.13 -24.29 -15.66
CA TYR A 448 3.94 -23.71 -16.74
C TYR A 448 3.05 -22.83 -17.59
N LEU A 449 3.35 -21.54 -17.63
CA LEU A 449 2.60 -20.56 -18.42
C LEU A 449 3.03 -20.63 -19.90
N ASP A 450 4.33 -20.77 -20.11
CA ASP A 450 4.97 -20.95 -21.41
C ASP A 450 6.28 -21.75 -21.24
N ASP A 451 7.08 -21.89 -22.32
CA ASP A 451 8.36 -22.62 -22.31
C ASP A 451 9.42 -21.97 -21.40
N TYR A 452 9.23 -20.72 -20.97
CA TYR A 452 10.20 -19.92 -20.26
C TYR A 452 9.78 -19.55 -18.84
N ARG A 453 8.46 -19.51 -18.53
CA ARG A 453 7.92 -19.01 -17.26
C ARG A 453 6.99 -19.98 -16.57
N VAL A 454 7.05 -19.92 -15.26
CA VAL A 454 6.29 -20.79 -14.35
C VAL A 454 5.59 -19.93 -13.30
N ASN A 455 4.35 -20.25 -13.03
CA ASN A 455 3.62 -19.77 -11.85
C ASN A 455 3.76 -20.82 -10.73
N VAL A 456 4.43 -20.46 -9.66
CA VAL A 456 4.63 -21.30 -8.48
C VAL A 456 3.74 -20.79 -7.37
N VAL A 457 2.85 -21.66 -6.88
CA VAL A 457 1.86 -21.29 -5.85
C VAL A 457 2.23 -21.94 -4.52
N TYR A 458 2.33 -21.11 -3.49
CA TYR A 458 2.58 -21.50 -2.11
C TYR A 458 1.54 -20.95 -1.17
N GLU A 459 1.25 -21.65 -0.09
CA GLU A 459 0.58 -21.09 1.07
C GLU A 459 1.64 -20.75 2.13
N ILE A 460 1.79 -19.48 2.43
CA ILE A 460 2.86 -18.94 3.31
C ILE A 460 2.21 -18.17 4.44
N PRO A 461 2.73 -18.27 5.69
CA PRO A 461 2.29 -17.38 6.77
C PRO A 461 2.53 -15.92 6.40
N LEU A 462 1.51 -15.06 6.54
CA LEU A 462 1.61 -13.65 6.17
C LEU A 462 2.77 -12.95 6.90
N SER A 463 3.04 -13.32 8.17
CA SER A 463 4.17 -12.80 8.93
C SER A 463 5.52 -13.02 8.27
N GLU A 464 5.71 -14.09 7.51
CA GLU A 464 6.97 -14.38 6.81
C GLU A 464 7.11 -13.57 5.52
N ILE A 465 6.00 -13.17 4.90
CA ILE A 465 5.99 -12.30 3.71
C ILE A 465 6.31 -10.86 4.10
N VAL A 466 5.68 -10.39 5.19
CA VAL A 466 5.79 -9.01 5.67
C VAL A 466 7.22 -8.60 6.01
N PHE A 467 8.10 -9.51 6.44
CA PHE A 467 9.42 -9.11 6.91
C PHE A 467 10.45 -8.82 5.80
N ASP A 468 10.65 -9.72 4.86
CA ASP A 468 11.75 -9.59 3.88
C ASP A 468 11.60 -10.49 2.65
N PHE A 469 10.44 -11.11 2.49
CA PHE A 469 10.21 -12.09 1.44
C PHE A 469 10.36 -11.48 0.05
N PHE A 470 9.75 -10.32 -0.18
CA PHE A 470 9.77 -9.65 -1.47
C PHE A 470 11.19 -9.24 -1.89
N ASP A 471 11.96 -8.65 -0.98
CA ASP A 471 13.34 -8.23 -1.25
C ASP A 471 14.22 -9.43 -1.58
N LYS A 472 14.07 -10.53 -0.82
CA LYS A 472 14.79 -11.77 -1.08
C LYS A 472 14.37 -12.43 -2.37
N LEU A 473 13.07 -12.42 -2.68
CA LEU A 473 12.56 -12.93 -3.94
C LEU A 473 13.18 -12.17 -5.11
N LYS A 474 13.15 -10.84 -5.09
CA LYS A 474 13.75 -9.99 -6.13
C LYS A 474 15.26 -10.23 -6.24
N SER A 475 15.99 -10.26 -5.13
CA SER A 475 17.44 -10.45 -5.15
C SER A 475 17.85 -11.84 -5.64
N SER A 476 17.15 -12.91 -5.24
CA SER A 476 17.46 -14.29 -5.65
C SER A 476 17.11 -14.58 -7.11
N THR A 477 16.18 -13.82 -7.69
CA THR A 477 15.72 -13.97 -9.08
C THR A 477 16.21 -12.82 -10.00
N LYS A 478 17.16 -12.00 -9.55
CA LYS A 478 17.70 -10.83 -10.29
C LYS A 478 16.60 -9.86 -10.74
N GLY A 479 15.52 -9.76 -9.99
CA GLY A 479 14.40 -8.88 -10.29
C GLY A 479 13.34 -9.48 -11.22
N TYR A 480 13.49 -10.69 -11.70
CA TYR A 480 12.58 -11.30 -12.67
C TYR A 480 11.31 -11.91 -12.04
N ALA A 481 11.29 -12.19 -10.75
CA ALA A 481 10.08 -12.72 -10.11
C ALA A 481 9.09 -11.62 -9.77
N SER A 482 7.82 -11.88 -10.06
CA SER A 482 6.70 -11.12 -9.53
C SER A 482 5.94 -11.93 -8.48
N LEU A 483 5.32 -11.23 -7.54
CA LEU A 483 4.57 -11.80 -6.42
C LEU A 483 3.21 -11.13 -6.33
N ASP A 484 2.19 -11.94 -6.24
CA ASP A 484 0.86 -11.56 -5.80
C ASP A 484 0.40 -12.50 -4.68
N TYR A 485 -0.48 -12.05 -3.78
CA TYR A 485 -0.98 -12.89 -2.71
C TYR A 485 -2.39 -12.51 -2.24
N GLU A 486 -3.15 -13.51 -1.85
CA GLU A 486 -4.49 -13.37 -1.29
C GLU A 486 -4.61 -14.11 0.05
N MET A 487 -5.50 -13.63 0.93
CA MET A 487 -5.74 -14.28 2.22
C MET A 487 -6.32 -15.68 2.04
N SER A 488 -5.67 -16.69 2.66
CA SER A 488 -6.08 -18.10 2.64
C SER A 488 -6.69 -18.58 3.96
N GLY A 489 -6.85 -17.67 4.95
CA GLY A 489 -7.43 -17.98 6.25
C GLY A 489 -6.42 -18.09 7.38
N TYR A 490 -6.84 -18.68 8.51
CA TYR A 490 -6.02 -18.83 9.71
C TYR A 490 -5.68 -20.30 9.97
N ARG A 491 -4.44 -20.56 10.38
CA ARG A 491 -3.97 -21.92 10.73
C ARG A 491 -3.25 -21.92 12.06
N THR A 492 -3.43 -23.00 12.81
CA THR A 492 -2.75 -23.21 14.09
C THR A 492 -1.25 -23.40 13.87
N SER A 493 -0.44 -22.63 14.60
CA SER A 493 1.02 -22.68 14.55
C SER A 493 1.64 -22.61 15.94
N LYS A 494 2.86 -23.13 16.07
CA LYS A 494 3.61 -23.14 17.33
C LYS A 494 4.34 -21.81 17.54
N LEU A 495 3.57 -20.78 17.83
CA LEU A 495 4.09 -19.42 18.01
C LEU A 495 4.42 -19.12 19.46
N VAL A 496 5.44 -18.31 19.67
CA VAL A 496 5.88 -17.82 20.97
C VAL A 496 6.22 -16.35 20.89
N LYS A 497 5.96 -15.64 21.99
CA LYS A 497 6.41 -14.25 22.13
C LYS A 497 7.87 -14.23 22.50
N MET A 498 8.67 -13.43 21.81
CA MET A 498 10.05 -13.13 22.14
C MET A 498 10.15 -11.71 22.65
N ASP A 499 10.65 -11.57 23.87
CA ASP A 499 10.92 -10.29 24.50
C ASP A 499 12.42 -9.96 24.38
N ILE A 500 12.71 -8.70 24.08
CA ILE A 500 14.08 -8.17 24.08
C ILE A 500 14.31 -7.38 25.37
N LEU A 501 15.37 -7.75 26.09
CA LEU A 501 15.76 -7.06 27.31
C LEU A 501 17.07 -6.32 27.08
N LEU A 502 17.09 -5.04 27.43
CA LEU A 502 18.28 -4.20 27.47
C LEU A 502 18.62 -3.88 28.94
N ASN A 503 19.81 -4.18 29.34
CA ASN A 503 20.24 -4.02 30.74
C ASN A 503 19.30 -4.70 31.77
N THR A 504 18.74 -5.87 31.40
CA THR A 504 17.74 -6.67 32.16
C THR A 504 16.32 -6.08 32.19
N GLU A 505 16.08 -4.92 31.60
CA GLU A 505 14.75 -4.31 31.45
C GLU A 505 14.15 -4.69 30.11
N LYS A 506 12.88 -5.06 30.12
CA LYS A 506 12.13 -5.43 28.93
C LYS A 506 11.79 -4.18 28.13
N VAL A 507 12.06 -4.22 26.83
CA VAL A 507 11.65 -3.18 25.87
C VAL A 507 10.47 -3.71 25.06
N ASP A 508 9.26 -3.31 25.42
CA ASP A 508 8.02 -3.78 24.83
C ASP A 508 7.95 -3.52 23.32
N ALA A 509 8.41 -2.36 22.87
CA ALA A 509 8.46 -1.97 21.45
C ALA A 509 9.39 -2.84 20.59
N LEU A 510 10.28 -3.65 21.18
CA LEU A 510 11.14 -4.60 20.48
C LEU A 510 10.64 -6.05 20.60
N SER A 511 9.51 -6.28 21.27
CA SER A 511 8.90 -7.61 21.38
C SER A 511 8.27 -8.01 20.06
N PHE A 512 8.34 -9.29 19.70
CA PHE A 512 7.73 -9.83 18.48
C PHE A 512 7.30 -11.29 18.67
N ILE A 513 6.41 -11.76 17.77
CA ILE A 513 5.93 -13.14 17.77
C ILE A 513 6.70 -13.91 16.70
N VAL A 514 7.16 -15.12 17.05
CA VAL A 514 8.01 -15.95 16.21
C VAL A 514 7.60 -17.41 16.33
N HIS A 515 7.79 -18.19 15.25
CA HIS A 515 7.64 -19.63 15.32
C HIS A 515 8.71 -20.25 16.24
N ARG A 516 8.30 -21.17 17.10
CA ARG A 516 9.13 -21.75 18.16
C ARG A 516 10.42 -22.36 17.64
N ASP A 517 10.38 -23.01 16.49
CA ASP A 517 11.54 -23.72 15.92
C ASP A 517 12.62 -22.74 15.42
N PHE A 518 12.24 -21.52 15.01
CA PHE A 518 13.16 -20.47 14.55
C PHE A 518 13.52 -19.45 15.64
N ALA A 519 12.94 -19.58 16.83
CA ALA A 519 13.08 -18.59 17.89
C ALA A 519 14.54 -18.37 18.32
N TYR A 520 15.37 -19.41 18.37
CA TYR A 520 16.78 -19.29 18.74
C TYR A 520 17.57 -18.52 17.68
N GLU A 521 17.42 -18.87 16.41
CA GLU A 521 18.16 -18.24 15.30
C GLU A 521 17.79 -16.77 15.17
N ARG A 522 16.47 -16.47 15.17
CA ARG A 522 15.99 -15.09 15.11
C ARG A 522 16.39 -14.27 16.34
N GLY A 523 16.29 -14.83 17.54
CA GLY A 523 16.73 -14.18 18.77
C GLY A 523 18.22 -13.86 18.75
N LYS A 524 19.07 -14.78 18.27
CA LYS A 524 20.50 -14.56 18.13
C LYS A 524 20.83 -13.46 17.11
N ALA A 525 20.21 -13.50 15.93
CA ALA A 525 20.43 -12.52 14.88
C ALA A 525 20.06 -11.10 15.35
N ILE A 526 18.91 -10.93 16.00
CA ILE A 526 18.48 -9.63 16.55
C ILE A 526 19.46 -9.13 17.60
N VAL A 527 19.84 -9.96 18.57
CA VAL A 527 20.74 -9.56 19.65
C VAL A 527 22.11 -9.12 19.10
N GLU A 528 22.63 -9.80 18.08
CA GLU A 528 23.88 -9.42 17.41
C GLU A 528 23.73 -8.12 16.61
N LYS A 529 22.61 -7.89 15.96
CA LYS A 529 22.32 -6.68 15.21
C LYS A 529 22.14 -5.47 16.14
N LEU A 530 21.35 -5.61 17.18
CA LEU A 530 21.18 -4.58 18.22
C LEU A 530 22.51 -4.19 18.86
N LYS A 531 23.43 -5.15 19.07
CA LYS A 531 24.78 -4.88 19.58
C LYS A 531 25.60 -3.97 18.66
N LYS A 532 25.39 -4.05 17.35
CA LYS A 532 26.09 -3.19 16.38
C LYS A 532 25.50 -1.78 16.37
N LEU A 533 24.16 -1.65 16.51
CA LEU A 533 23.41 -0.41 16.40
C LEU A 533 23.41 0.41 17.68
N ILE A 534 23.26 -0.24 18.84
CA ILE A 534 23.21 0.48 20.12
C ILE A 534 24.60 0.99 20.49
N PRO A 535 24.77 2.29 20.75
CA PRO A 535 26.07 2.87 21.07
C PRO A 535 26.58 2.39 22.41
N ARG A 536 27.93 2.29 22.55
CA ARG A 536 28.57 1.89 23.81
C ARG A 536 28.31 2.93 24.88
N GLN A 537 27.84 2.47 26.02
CA GLN A 537 27.61 3.27 27.23
C GLN A 537 28.80 3.25 28.19
N GLN A 538 28.74 4.07 29.24
CA GLN A 538 29.77 4.08 30.33
C GLN A 538 29.78 2.77 31.13
N PHE A 539 28.75 1.95 31.00
CA PHE A 539 28.59 0.65 31.65
C PHE A 539 28.32 -0.43 30.58
N GLU A 540 28.42 -1.68 31.00
CA GLU A 540 28.14 -2.83 30.15
C GLU A 540 26.63 -3.02 30.02
N VAL A 541 26.14 -3.12 28.78
CA VAL A 541 24.74 -3.34 28.47
C VAL A 541 24.55 -4.76 27.94
N PRO A 542 23.98 -5.67 28.72
CA PRO A 542 23.56 -6.97 28.22
C PRO A 542 22.30 -6.80 27.38
N ILE A 543 22.32 -7.39 26.19
CA ILE A 543 21.17 -7.54 25.31
C ILE A 543 20.77 -8.99 25.37
N GLN A 544 19.48 -9.25 25.66
CA GLN A 544 18.97 -10.60 25.82
C GLN A 544 17.68 -10.77 25.05
N ALA A 545 17.52 -11.91 24.37
CA ALA A 545 16.27 -12.36 23.82
C ALA A 545 15.71 -13.47 24.72
N ALA A 546 14.45 -13.36 25.14
CA ALA A 546 13.84 -14.26 26.08
C ALA A 546 12.44 -14.71 25.63
N ILE A 547 12.08 -15.96 25.94
CA ILE A 547 10.74 -16.51 25.81
C ILE A 547 10.20 -16.75 27.22
N GLY A 548 9.27 -15.93 27.67
CA GLY A 548 8.85 -15.90 29.06
C GLY A 548 10.04 -15.56 29.97
N GLN A 549 10.40 -16.48 30.87
CA GLN A 549 11.55 -16.31 31.77
C GLN A 549 12.87 -16.90 31.24
N LYS A 550 12.81 -17.63 30.12
CA LYS A 550 13.97 -18.33 29.57
C LYS A 550 14.71 -17.43 28.56
N ILE A 551 15.96 -17.09 28.88
CA ILE A 551 16.83 -16.41 27.93
C ILE A 551 17.30 -17.42 26.87
N VAL A 552 17.03 -17.12 25.60
CA VAL A 552 17.38 -17.96 24.44
C VAL A 552 18.65 -17.48 23.75
N ALA A 553 18.91 -16.17 23.73
CA ALA A 553 20.13 -15.58 23.18
C ALA A 553 20.59 -14.39 24.00
N ARG A 554 21.91 -14.15 24.04
CA ARG A 554 22.53 -13.04 24.76
C ARG A 554 23.75 -12.54 24.03
N SER A 555 23.94 -11.22 24.04
CA SER A 555 25.21 -10.56 23.70
C SER A 555 25.42 -9.35 24.59
N ASP A 556 26.65 -8.94 24.77
CA ASP A 556 26.98 -7.84 25.68
C ASP A 556 27.70 -6.71 24.93
N ILE A 557 27.23 -5.48 25.14
CA ILE A 557 27.91 -4.27 24.67
C ILE A 557 28.91 -3.86 25.74
N LYS A 558 30.19 -3.91 25.39
CA LYS A 558 31.26 -3.57 26.33
C LYS A 558 31.21 -2.08 26.67
N ALA A 559 31.39 -1.78 27.98
CA ALA A 559 31.48 -0.41 28.46
C ALA A 559 32.62 0.39 27.81
N LEU A 560 32.42 1.68 27.63
CA LEU A 560 33.49 2.62 27.31
C LEU A 560 34.55 2.57 28.43
N ARG A 561 35.80 2.37 28.05
CA ARG A 561 36.94 2.34 29.00
C ARG A 561 37.74 3.62 28.85
N LYS A 562 37.75 4.42 29.92
CA LYS A 562 38.74 5.47 30.08
C LYS A 562 40.04 4.82 30.65
N ASN A 563 41.17 5.06 30.05
CA ASN A 563 42.44 4.56 30.56
C ASN A 563 42.85 5.33 31.82
N VAL A 564 42.35 4.86 32.98
CA VAL A 564 42.63 5.49 34.27
C VAL A 564 44.08 5.29 34.73
N LEU A 565 44.81 4.37 34.06
CA LEU A 565 46.20 4.07 34.35
C LEU A 565 47.21 4.90 33.56
N ALA A 566 46.75 5.65 32.53
CA ALA A 566 47.60 6.44 31.64
C ALA A 566 48.51 7.47 32.37
N LYS A 567 48.07 7.93 33.53
CA LYS A 567 48.81 8.88 34.39
C LYS A 567 49.56 8.22 35.53
N CYS A 568 49.61 6.88 35.61
CA CYS A 568 50.35 6.15 36.65
C CYS A 568 51.75 5.82 36.14
N TYR A 569 52.72 6.68 36.44
CA TYR A 569 54.14 6.43 36.21
C TYR A 569 54.70 5.55 37.37
N GLY A 570 55.40 4.47 37.00
CA GLY A 570 56.10 3.61 37.97
C GLY A 570 55.34 2.35 38.41
N GLY A 571 56.00 1.48 39.16
CA GLY A 571 55.56 0.13 39.52
C GLY A 571 54.56 0.03 40.68
N ASP A 572 53.84 1.09 41.06
CA ASP A 572 52.85 1.04 42.15
C ASP A 572 51.60 0.22 41.78
N VAL A 573 51.72 -1.08 42.03
CA VAL A 573 50.67 -2.07 41.76
C VAL A 573 49.43 -1.81 42.62
N SER A 574 49.59 -1.34 43.86
CA SER A 574 48.51 -1.09 44.79
C SER A 574 47.62 0.08 44.35
N ARG A 575 48.22 1.16 43.86
CA ARG A 575 47.51 2.32 43.32
C ARG A 575 46.76 1.99 42.02
N LYS A 576 47.41 1.22 41.14
CA LYS A 576 46.77 0.74 39.91
C LYS A 576 45.52 -0.09 40.21
N ARG A 577 45.61 -1.01 41.17
CA ARG A 577 44.50 -1.88 41.60
C ARG A 577 43.36 -1.07 42.21
N LYS A 578 43.62 -0.11 43.10
CA LYS A 578 42.59 0.78 43.68
C LYS A 578 41.90 1.62 42.64
N LEU A 579 42.59 2.14 41.62
CA LEU A 579 41.99 2.90 40.54
C LEU A 579 41.08 2.05 39.66
N LEU A 580 41.45 0.81 39.37
CA LEU A 580 40.63 -0.13 38.63
C LEU A 580 39.40 -0.56 39.44
N GLU A 581 39.52 -0.77 40.74
CA GLU A 581 38.41 -1.09 41.65
C GLU A 581 37.40 0.07 41.72
N LYS A 582 37.88 1.31 41.92
CA LYS A 582 37.01 2.50 41.87
C LYS A 582 36.30 2.68 40.53
N GLN A 583 36.97 2.40 39.41
CA GLN A 583 36.34 2.43 38.10
C GLN A 583 35.26 1.36 37.97
N LYS A 584 35.50 0.15 38.49
CA LYS A 584 34.54 -0.95 38.51
C LYS A 584 33.30 -0.62 39.34
N GLU A 585 33.50 -0.07 40.54
CA GLU A 585 32.39 0.37 41.41
C GLU A 585 31.59 1.52 40.79
N GLY A 586 32.26 2.52 40.20
CA GLY A 586 31.61 3.62 39.51
C GLY A 586 30.73 3.14 38.36
N LYS A 587 31.23 2.20 37.56
CA LYS A 587 30.45 1.57 36.48
C LYS A 587 29.28 0.76 37.01
N LYS A 588 29.42 0.06 38.14
CA LYS A 588 28.30 -0.68 38.75
C LYS A 588 27.20 0.26 39.25
N ARG A 589 27.54 1.42 39.82
CA ARG A 589 26.56 2.44 40.21
C ARG A 589 25.88 3.07 38.98
N MET A 590 26.63 3.39 37.92
CA MET A 590 26.08 3.94 36.69
C MET A 590 25.11 2.95 36.02
N LYS A 591 25.39 1.65 36.08
CA LYS A 591 24.49 0.61 35.55
C LYS A 591 23.15 0.55 36.28
N GLN A 592 23.09 0.91 37.56
CA GLN A 592 21.88 0.90 38.38
C GLN A 592 21.00 2.13 38.13
N ILE A 593 21.55 3.21 37.61
CA ILE A 593 20.86 4.52 37.47
C ILE A 593 20.71 4.92 36.00
N GLY A 594 21.53 4.38 35.10
CA GLY A 594 21.57 4.78 33.70
C GLY A 594 20.50 4.09 32.86
N SER A 595 19.68 4.88 32.15
CA SER A 595 18.86 4.42 31.04
C SER A 595 19.74 4.13 29.82
N VAL A 596 19.34 3.13 29.03
CA VAL A 596 20.01 2.80 27.76
C VAL A 596 19.30 3.59 26.66
N GLU A 597 20.03 4.44 25.97
CA GLU A 597 19.53 5.16 24.80
C GLU A 597 19.48 4.18 23.62
N VAL A 598 18.30 4.00 23.05
CA VAL A 598 18.04 3.10 21.92
C VAL A 598 17.81 3.95 20.68
N PRO A 599 18.70 3.90 19.68
CA PRO A 599 18.51 4.66 18.44
C PRO A 599 17.34 4.11 17.63
N GLN A 600 16.76 4.94 16.77
CA GLN A 600 15.61 4.59 15.92
C GLN A 600 15.89 3.36 15.06
N GLU A 601 17.09 3.25 14.49
CA GLU A 601 17.50 2.12 13.65
C GLU A 601 17.44 0.78 14.39
N ALA A 602 17.52 0.79 15.72
CA ALA A 602 17.42 -0.43 16.52
C ALA A 602 16.00 -1.01 16.51
N PHE A 603 14.95 -0.18 16.42
CA PHE A 603 13.56 -0.64 16.31
C PHE A 603 13.30 -1.24 14.92
N MET A 604 13.86 -0.65 13.88
CA MET A 604 13.80 -1.18 12.52
C MET A 604 14.68 -2.41 12.29
N ALA A 605 15.67 -2.65 13.16
CA ALA A 605 16.57 -3.80 13.04
C ALA A 605 15.85 -5.14 13.19
N VAL A 606 14.71 -5.16 13.89
CA VAL A 606 13.87 -6.35 14.03
C VAL A 606 13.28 -6.78 12.68
N LEU A 607 13.12 -5.84 11.74
CA LEU A 607 12.56 -6.05 10.39
C LEU A 607 13.56 -6.69 9.42
N LYS A 608 14.81 -6.26 9.45
CA LYS A 608 15.84 -6.63 8.47
C LYS A 608 16.77 -7.69 9.05
N MET A 609 16.27 -8.89 9.32
CA MET A 609 17.03 -9.90 10.07
C MET A 609 18.15 -10.60 9.32
N ASP A 610 18.14 -10.60 8.00
CA ASP A 610 18.94 -11.52 7.19
C ASP A 610 20.01 -10.86 6.27
N GLU A 611 20.30 -9.56 6.44
CA GLU A 611 21.33 -8.88 5.62
C GLU A 611 22.77 -9.31 5.90
N ASP A 612 23.01 -10.05 6.98
CA ASP A 612 24.36 -10.48 7.41
C ASP A 612 24.49 -12.02 7.48
N GLU A 613 24.30 -12.77 6.38
CA GLU A 613 24.94 -14.09 6.30
C GLU A 613 26.45 -13.86 6.16
N PRO A 614 27.29 -14.45 7.04
CA PRO A 614 28.73 -14.38 6.84
C PRO A 614 29.05 -15.08 5.53
N LYS A 615 29.59 -14.33 4.57
CA LYS A 615 30.24 -14.93 3.40
C LYS A 615 31.22 -15.98 3.91
N LYS A 616 30.90 -17.27 3.71
CA LYS A 616 31.85 -18.38 3.86
C LYS A 616 32.93 -18.31 2.80
#